data_e706612f7d26d375dd6556249e1132f7
#
_entry.id   e706612f7d26d375dd6556249e1132f7
#
_cell.length_a   1.000
_cell.length_b   1.000
_cell.length_c   1.000
_cell.angle_alpha   90.00
_cell.angle_beta   90.00
_cell.angle_gamma   90.00
#
_symmetry.space_group_name_H-M   'P 1'
#
loop_
_entity.id
_entity.type
_entity.pdbx_description
1 polymer ?
#
loop_
_entity_poly.entity_id
_entity_poly.type
_entity_poly.pdbx_seq_one_letter_code
_entity_poly.pdbx_strand_id
1 'polypeptide(L)'
;PHADIHQVIADFCQIERTPAKTINLGLSYGMGGKKLCRALGLPTKWVYSLRQGKEIEVPGEEGEALLAQYHSFLPFMKQLQQYCKNTLREFKYIKTLAGRKLFIDPPMKIEGEWVSFERKGLSKEVQGSGADVTIEGIVNCYNAGLMLLFTVHDEIDIISRDVDKDKTILAYCMDEAVCKTFKLAVPMTIDVSVGPSWAGE
;
A
#
# COMPACT_ATOMS: atom_id res chain seq x y z
N PRO A 1 -2.59 4.63 21.36
CA PRO A 1 -3.29 3.42 20.99
C PRO A 1 -3.37 3.40 19.46
N HIS A 2 -2.72 2.43 18.83
CA HIS A 2 -2.73 2.28 17.39
C HIS A 2 -4.07 1.67 16.99
N ALA A 3 -4.90 2.45 16.28
CA ALA A 3 -6.16 1.94 15.75
C ALA A 3 -5.85 1.00 14.57
N ASP A 4 -6.28 -0.25 14.65
CA ASP A 4 -6.25 -1.16 13.51
C ASP A 4 -7.22 -0.66 12.44
N ILE A 5 -6.69 -0.04 11.39
CA ILE A 5 -7.50 0.52 10.31
C ILE A 5 -8.41 -0.52 9.64
N HIS A 6 -8.01 -1.79 9.60
CA HIS A 6 -8.84 -2.83 9.04
C HIS A 6 -10.03 -3.15 9.95
N GLN A 7 -9.85 -3.09 11.28
CA GLN A 7 -10.95 -3.23 12.22
C GLN A 7 -11.89 -2.02 12.15
N VAL A 8 -11.36 -0.80 12.07
CA VAL A 8 -12.18 0.41 11.91
C VAL A 8 -13.03 0.36 10.65
N ILE A 9 -12.48 -0.12 9.53
CA ILE A 9 -13.24 -0.32 8.28
C ILE A 9 -14.26 -1.45 8.42
N ALA A 10 -13.92 -2.53 9.12
CA ALA A 10 -14.84 -3.64 9.38
C ALA A 10 -16.06 -3.17 10.14
N ASP A 11 -15.86 -2.42 11.21
CA ASP A 11 -16.93 -1.86 12.06
C ASP A 11 -17.81 -0.89 11.27
N PHE A 12 -17.19 0.00 10.47
CA PHE A 12 -17.92 0.96 9.65
C PHE A 12 -18.75 0.30 8.55
N CYS A 13 -18.19 -0.68 7.85
CA CYS A 13 -18.85 -1.39 6.76
C CYS A 13 -19.75 -2.55 7.27
N GLN A 14 -19.76 -2.83 8.57
CA GLN A 14 -20.50 -3.94 9.21
C GLN A 14 -20.15 -5.30 8.60
N ILE A 15 -18.87 -5.55 8.40
CA ILE A 15 -18.30 -6.78 7.85
C ILE A 15 -17.20 -7.30 8.77
N GLU A 16 -16.77 -8.54 8.54
CA GLU A 16 -15.63 -9.09 9.27
C GLU A 16 -14.30 -8.40 8.90
N ARG A 17 -13.31 -8.48 9.79
CA ARG A 17 -11.99 -7.89 9.62
C ARG A 17 -11.23 -8.39 8.39
N THR A 18 -11.36 -9.67 8.05
CA THR A 18 -10.66 -10.27 6.89
C THR A 18 -11.16 -9.71 5.56
N PRO A 19 -12.47 -9.67 5.26
CA PRO A 19 -13.01 -8.91 4.14
C PRO A 19 -12.61 -7.43 4.15
N ALA A 20 -12.66 -6.75 5.29
CA ALA A 20 -12.27 -5.34 5.41
C ALA A 20 -10.79 -5.11 5.03
N LYS A 21 -9.88 -6.00 5.44
CA LYS A 21 -8.48 -6.00 5.01
C LYS A 21 -8.36 -6.17 3.49
N THR A 22 -9.12 -7.09 2.89
CA THR A 22 -9.13 -7.32 1.44
C THR A 22 -9.61 -6.09 0.68
N ILE A 23 -10.66 -5.42 1.17
CA ILE A 23 -11.17 -4.17 0.58
C ILE A 23 -10.12 -3.07 0.65
N ASN A 24 -9.60 -2.80 1.85
CA ASN A 24 -8.67 -1.71 2.08
C ASN A 24 -7.40 -1.87 1.24
N LEU A 25 -6.74 -3.01 1.32
CA LEU A 25 -5.52 -3.29 0.54
C LEU A 25 -5.83 -3.35 -0.96
N GLY A 26 -6.91 -4.03 -1.35
CA GLY A 26 -7.29 -4.16 -2.75
C GLY A 26 -7.54 -2.82 -3.41
N LEU A 27 -8.33 -1.95 -2.79
CA LEU A 27 -8.63 -0.63 -3.34
C LEU A 27 -7.42 0.30 -3.29
N SER A 28 -6.62 0.26 -2.24
CA SER A 28 -5.35 1.02 -2.15
C SER A 28 -4.38 0.63 -3.26
N TYR A 29 -4.37 -0.65 -3.66
CA TYR A 29 -3.53 -1.15 -4.74
C TYR A 29 -4.19 -1.12 -6.13
N GLY A 30 -5.31 -0.38 -6.26
CA GLY A 30 -5.96 -0.15 -7.55
C GLY A 30 -6.78 -1.31 -8.08
N MET A 31 -7.21 -2.23 -7.20
CA MET A 31 -8.16 -3.29 -7.55
C MET A 31 -9.46 -2.67 -8.05
N GLY A 32 -9.96 -3.15 -9.17
CA GLY A 32 -11.27 -2.73 -9.69
C GLY A 32 -12.42 -3.45 -8.96
N GLY A 33 -13.59 -2.82 -8.89
CA GLY A 33 -14.74 -3.32 -8.15
C GLY A 33 -15.17 -4.75 -8.51
N LYS A 34 -15.16 -5.12 -9.79
CA LYS A 34 -15.42 -6.49 -10.25
C LYS A 34 -14.48 -7.52 -9.61
N LYS A 35 -13.16 -7.22 -9.59
CA LYS A 35 -12.17 -8.11 -9.00
C LYS A 35 -12.33 -8.18 -7.48
N LEU A 36 -12.73 -7.07 -6.86
CA LEU A 36 -13.04 -7.02 -5.43
C LEU A 36 -14.25 -7.92 -5.10
N CYS A 37 -15.35 -7.79 -5.84
CA CYS A 37 -16.53 -8.65 -5.64
C CYS A 37 -16.17 -10.13 -5.73
N ARG A 38 -15.39 -10.53 -6.75
CA ARG A 38 -14.93 -11.92 -6.88
C ARG A 38 -14.08 -12.37 -5.69
N ALA A 39 -13.18 -11.50 -5.18
CA ALA A 39 -12.35 -11.83 -4.02
C ALA A 39 -13.14 -11.98 -2.72
N LEU A 40 -14.31 -11.34 -2.64
CA LEU A 40 -15.22 -11.40 -1.49
C LEU A 40 -16.38 -12.39 -1.68
N GLY A 41 -16.46 -13.08 -2.81
CA GLY A 41 -17.58 -13.97 -3.12
C GLY A 41 -18.90 -13.25 -3.39
N LEU A 42 -18.87 -11.94 -3.68
CA LEU A 42 -20.03 -11.13 -3.98
C LEU A 42 -20.45 -11.27 -5.45
N PRO A 43 -21.74 -11.16 -5.76
CA PRO A 43 -22.25 -11.26 -7.12
C PRO A 43 -21.75 -10.10 -8.00
N THR A 44 -21.59 -10.40 -9.28
CA THR A 44 -21.31 -9.43 -10.35
C THR A 44 -22.44 -9.46 -11.36
N LYS A 45 -22.57 -8.38 -12.14
CA LYS A 45 -23.56 -8.28 -13.24
C LYS A 45 -22.90 -7.87 -14.55
N TRP A 46 -23.50 -8.25 -15.66
CA TRP A 46 -23.08 -7.84 -16.99
C TRP A 46 -23.88 -6.63 -17.45
N VAL A 47 -23.21 -5.62 -17.96
CA VAL A 47 -23.83 -4.40 -18.51
C VAL A 47 -23.19 -4.03 -19.84
N TYR A 48 -23.97 -3.53 -20.79
CA TYR A 48 -23.44 -3.05 -22.06
C TYR A 48 -22.75 -1.68 -21.88
N SER A 49 -21.47 -1.64 -22.19
CA SER A 49 -20.67 -0.41 -22.14
C SER A 49 -20.67 0.31 -23.48
N LEU A 50 -21.38 1.41 -23.58
CA LEU A 50 -21.38 2.26 -24.79
C LEU A 50 -19.96 2.73 -25.17
N ARG A 51 -19.09 2.98 -24.18
CA ARG A 51 -17.71 3.41 -24.41
C ARG A 51 -16.84 2.31 -25.04
N GLN A 52 -17.11 1.05 -24.70
CA GLN A 52 -16.31 -0.08 -25.17
C GLN A 52 -16.99 -0.85 -26.30
N GLY A 53 -18.26 -0.59 -26.56
CA GLY A 53 -19.05 -1.27 -27.58
C GLY A 53 -19.30 -2.76 -27.30
N LYS A 54 -19.21 -3.18 -26.01
CA LYS A 54 -19.35 -4.57 -25.60
C LYS A 54 -19.93 -4.69 -24.20
N GLU A 55 -20.40 -5.88 -23.86
CA GLU A 55 -20.75 -6.21 -22.47
C GLU A 55 -19.52 -6.27 -21.60
N ILE A 56 -19.62 -5.66 -20.43
CA ILE A 56 -18.58 -5.68 -19.40
C ILE A 56 -19.16 -6.16 -18.09
N GLU A 57 -18.35 -6.88 -17.34
CA GLU A 57 -18.71 -7.31 -16.01
C GLU A 57 -18.39 -6.22 -14.99
N VAL A 58 -19.38 -5.88 -14.15
CA VAL A 58 -19.29 -4.86 -13.10
C VAL A 58 -19.74 -5.44 -11.76
N PRO A 59 -19.47 -4.78 -10.62
CA PRO A 59 -20.05 -5.18 -9.35
C PRO A 59 -21.57 -5.30 -9.41
N GLY A 60 -22.13 -6.27 -8.69
CA GLY A 60 -23.56 -6.33 -8.39
C GLY A 60 -23.95 -5.30 -7.32
N GLU A 61 -25.22 -5.28 -6.93
CA GLU A 61 -25.77 -4.28 -6.00
C GLU A 61 -25.07 -4.27 -4.65
N GLU A 62 -24.81 -5.43 -4.07
CA GLU A 62 -24.09 -5.57 -2.79
C GLU A 62 -22.65 -5.01 -2.89
N GLY A 63 -21.96 -5.33 -3.97
CA GLY A 63 -20.61 -4.83 -4.21
C GLY A 63 -20.56 -3.32 -4.46
N GLU A 64 -21.56 -2.76 -5.15
CA GLU A 64 -21.72 -1.32 -5.35
C GLU A 64 -21.99 -0.61 -4.01
N ALA A 65 -22.87 -1.15 -3.18
CA ALA A 65 -23.18 -0.61 -1.86
C ALA A 65 -21.94 -0.61 -0.94
N LEU A 66 -21.20 -1.70 -0.89
CA LEU A 66 -19.99 -1.84 -0.10
C LEU A 66 -18.90 -0.86 -0.54
N LEU A 67 -18.70 -0.70 -1.86
CA LEU A 67 -17.78 0.30 -2.40
C LEU A 67 -18.20 1.73 -2.07
N ALA A 68 -19.51 2.03 -2.09
CA ALA A 68 -20.03 3.33 -1.70
C ALA A 68 -19.77 3.63 -0.22
N GLN A 69 -20.01 2.65 0.67
CA GLN A 69 -19.70 2.77 2.09
C GLN A 69 -18.20 3.03 2.32
N TYR A 70 -17.33 2.21 1.74
CA TYR A 70 -15.88 2.41 1.84
C TYR A 70 -15.44 3.81 1.39
N HIS A 71 -15.93 4.28 0.25
CA HIS A 71 -15.59 5.61 -0.25
C HIS A 71 -16.21 6.75 0.53
N SER A 72 -17.32 6.53 1.25
CA SER A 72 -17.86 7.54 2.17
C SER A 72 -17.01 7.67 3.43
N PHE A 73 -16.43 6.59 3.89
CA PHE A 73 -15.51 6.56 5.04
C PHE A 73 -14.13 7.14 4.68
N LEU A 74 -13.59 6.81 3.50
CA LEU A 74 -12.30 7.27 3.00
C LEU A 74 -12.44 8.05 1.69
N PRO A 75 -13.06 9.24 1.69
CA PRO A 75 -13.36 9.99 0.46
C PRO A 75 -12.10 10.42 -0.30
N PHE A 76 -10.99 10.66 0.40
CA PHE A 76 -9.71 11.03 -0.22
C PHE A 76 -9.11 9.92 -1.09
N MET A 77 -9.41 8.64 -0.84
CA MET A 77 -8.85 7.52 -1.59
C MET A 77 -9.18 7.60 -3.09
N LYS A 78 -10.42 7.96 -3.41
CA LYS A 78 -10.85 8.14 -4.80
C LYS A 78 -10.14 9.31 -5.49
N GLN A 79 -9.96 10.41 -4.75
CA GLN A 79 -9.26 11.59 -5.25
C GLN A 79 -7.78 11.28 -5.49
N LEU A 80 -7.12 10.59 -4.56
CA LEU A 80 -5.73 10.19 -4.65
C LEU A 80 -5.50 9.24 -5.84
N GLN A 81 -6.36 8.24 -6.02
CA GLN A 81 -6.31 7.36 -7.19
C GLN A 81 -6.44 8.14 -8.51
N GLN A 82 -7.33 9.13 -8.55
CA GLN A 82 -7.51 9.93 -9.76
C GLN A 82 -6.32 10.85 -10.01
N TYR A 83 -5.75 11.44 -8.97
CA TYR A 83 -4.51 12.22 -9.05
C TYR A 83 -3.37 11.38 -9.64
N CYS A 84 -3.12 10.18 -9.08
CA CYS A 84 -2.09 9.28 -9.60
C CYS A 84 -2.29 8.93 -11.08
N LYS A 85 -3.53 8.64 -11.48
CA LYS A 85 -3.85 8.35 -12.89
C LYS A 85 -3.55 9.54 -13.81
N ASN A 86 -3.95 10.74 -13.42
CA ASN A 86 -3.73 11.94 -14.21
C ASN A 86 -2.23 12.24 -14.33
N THR A 87 -1.48 12.16 -13.23
CA THR A 87 -0.03 12.33 -13.19
C THR A 87 0.68 11.34 -14.14
N LEU A 88 0.27 10.07 -14.10
CA LEU A 88 0.84 9.06 -15.00
C LEU A 88 0.49 9.28 -16.47
N ARG A 89 -0.70 9.80 -16.78
CA ARG A 89 -1.08 10.16 -18.16
C ARG A 89 -0.23 11.28 -18.71
N GLU A 90 0.01 12.28 -17.89
CA GLU A 90 0.76 13.47 -18.26
C GLU A 90 2.28 13.22 -18.31
N PHE A 91 2.84 12.74 -17.21
CA PHE A 91 4.29 12.65 -17.04
C PHE A 91 4.89 11.27 -17.31
N LYS A 92 4.08 10.19 -17.40
CA LYS A 92 4.50 8.79 -17.57
C LYS A 92 5.26 8.21 -16.37
N TYR A 93 5.38 8.96 -15.29
CA TYR A 93 5.93 8.51 -14.01
C TYR A 93 5.16 9.11 -12.85
N ILE A 94 5.29 8.49 -11.68
CA ILE A 94 4.89 9.04 -10.39
C ILE A 94 6.11 9.19 -9.52
N LYS A 95 6.10 10.12 -8.57
CA LYS A 95 7.21 10.31 -7.65
C LYS A 95 6.91 9.65 -6.32
N THR A 96 7.92 9.05 -5.72
CA THR A 96 7.89 8.59 -4.34
C THR A 96 8.08 9.74 -3.36
N LEU A 97 7.99 9.45 -2.08
CA LEU A 97 8.24 10.39 -0.99
C LEU A 97 9.63 11.03 -1.06
N ALA A 98 10.66 10.27 -1.44
CA ALA A 98 12.01 10.76 -1.69
C ALA A 98 12.18 11.47 -3.04
N GLY A 99 11.13 11.62 -3.84
CA GLY A 99 11.18 12.24 -5.16
C GLY A 99 11.70 11.34 -6.29
N ARG A 100 11.93 10.06 -6.02
CA ARG A 100 12.35 9.06 -7.01
C ARG A 100 11.23 8.82 -8.03
N LYS A 101 11.57 8.85 -9.32
CA LYS A 101 10.61 8.63 -10.41
C LYS A 101 10.36 7.14 -10.62
N LEU A 102 9.10 6.74 -10.58
CA LEU A 102 8.64 5.39 -10.87
C LEU A 102 7.84 5.41 -12.17
N PHE A 103 8.40 4.85 -13.22
CA PHE A 103 7.74 4.71 -14.51
C PHE A 103 6.76 3.56 -14.50
N ILE A 104 5.72 3.66 -15.34
CA ILE A 104 4.82 2.56 -15.65
C ILE A 104 5.01 2.13 -17.10
N ASP A 105 4.68 0.87 -17.35
CA ASP A 105 4.66 0.36 -18.71
C ASP A 105 3.61 1.12 -19.54
N PRO A 106 3.90 1.41 -20.81
CA PRO A 106 2.91 1.96 -21.71
C PRO A 106 1.73 0.99 -21.86
N PRO A 107 0.54 1.48 -22.29
CA PRO A 107 -0.55 0.58 -22.62
C PRO A 107 -0.09 -0.47 -23.64
N MET A 108 -0.38 -1.72 -23.36
CA MET A 108 -0.02 -2.84 -24.27
C MET A 108 -1.23 -3.71 -24.58
N LYS A 109 -1.14 -4.45 -25.68
CA LYS A 109 -2.18 -5.37 -26.08
C LYS A 109 -1.96 -6.72 -25.44
N ILE A 110 -2.91 -7.16 -24.59
CA ILE A 110 -2.90 -8.45 -23.92
C ILE A 110 -4.17 -9.19 -24.36
N GLU A 111 -4.02 -10.38 -24.91
CA GLU A 111 -5.14 -11.19 -25.42
C GLU A 111 -6.07 -10.42 -26.36
N GLY A 112 -5.49 -9.56 -27.21
CA GLY A 112 -6.24 -8.75 -28.16
C GLY A 112 -6.82 -7.45 -27.61
N GLU A 113 -6.80 -7.20 -26.29
CA GLU A 113 -7.33 -6.00 -25.64
C GLU A 113 -6.23 -5.03 -25.19
N TRP A 114 -6.48 -3.72 -25.34
CA TRP A 114 -5.59 -2.70 -24.80
C TRP A 114 -5.73 -2.61 -23.27
N VAL A 115 -4.64 -2.89 -22.54
CA VAL A 115 -4.57 -2.80 -21.09
C VAL A 115 -3.72 -1.59 -20.69
N SER A 116 -4.30 -0.69 -19.90
CA SER A 116 -3.59 0.44 -19.29
C SER A 116 -3.18 0.12 -17.85
N PHE A 117 -1.96 0.49 -17.50
CA PHE A 117 -1.38 0.26 -16.16
C PHE A 117 -1.53 1.44 -15.21
N GLU A 118 -2.17 2.53 -15.62
CA GLU A 118 -2.35 3.75 -14.80
C GLU A 118 -2.99 3.48 -13.43
N ARG A 119 -3.82 2.44 -13.32
CA ARG A 119 -4.44 2.03 -12.05
C ARG A 119 -3.43 1.59 -10.99
N LYS A 120 -2.22 1.19 -11.40
CA LYS A 120 -1.13 0.82 -10.50
C LYS A 120 -0.40 2.02 -9.90
N GLY A 121 -0.76 3.25 -10.30
CA GLY A 121 -0.08 4.47 -9.87
C GLY A 121 -0.02 4.62 -8.35
N LEU A 122 -1.17 4.56 -7.68
CA LEU A 122 -1.23 4.66 -6.22
C LEU A 122 -0.42 3.57 -5.53
N SER A 123 -0.56 2.31 -5.98
CA SER A 123 0.23 1.20 -5.43
C SER A 123 1.74 1.43 -5.58
N LYS A 124 2.18 1.90 -6.76
CA LYS A 124 3.60 2.21 -6.98
C LYS A 124 4.10 3.36 -6.10
N GLU A 125 3.29 4.42 -5.92
CA GLU A 125 3.63 5.55 -5.07
C GLU A 125 3.77 5.12 -3.61
N VAL A 126 2.78 4.39 -3.08
CA VAL A 126 2.78 3.93 -1.68
C VAL A 126 3.93 2.93 -1.44
N GLN A 127 4.04 1.88 -2.25
CA GLN A 127 5.10 0.87 -2.08
C GLN A 127 6.50 1.44 -2.34
N GLY A 128 6.64 2.31 -3.34
CA GLY A 128 7.90 2.96 -3.62
C GLY A 128 8.32 3.91 -2.49
N SER A 129 7.38 4.63 -1.90
CA SER A 129 7.64 5.49 -0.74
C SER A 129 7.97 4.67 0.52
N GLY A 130 7.31 3.53 0.72
CA GLY A 130 7.67 2.59 1.79
C GLY A 130 9.11 2.08 1.64
N ALA A 131 9.51 1.71 0.42
CA ALA A 131 10.89 1.33 0.15
C ALA A 131 11.89 2.47 0.41
N ASP A 132 11.55 3.73 0.10
CA ASP A 132 12.40 4.88 0.42
C ASP A 132 12.56 5.06 1.94
N VAL A 133 11.49 4.84 2.71
CA VAL A 133 11.49 4.85 4.19
C VAL A 133 12.44 3.77 4.73
N THR A 134 12.34 2.55 4.24
CA THR A 134 13.21 1.44 4.66
C THR A 134 14.68 1.73 4.31
N ILE A 135 14.96 2.24 3.11
CA ILE A 135 16.33 2.61 2.69
C ILE A 135 16.91 3.71 3.60
N GLU A 136 16.13 4.74 3.93
CA GLU A 136 16.57 5.78 4.87
C GLU A 136 16.84 5.20 6.26
N GLY A 137 15.97 4.29 6.75
CA GLY A 137 16.19 3.57 7.99
C GLY A 137 17.49 2.76 7.99
N ILE A 138 17.81 2.06 6.89
CA ILE A 138 19.08 1.33 6.70
C ILE A 138 20.27 2.27 6.84
N VAL A 139 20.21 3.43 6.15
CA VAL A 139 21.28 4.43 6.19
C VAL A 139 21.46 4.97 7.61
N ASN A 140 20.36 5.27 8.31
CA ASN A 140 20.41 5.75 9.68
C ASN A 140 20.99 4.69 10.64
N CYS A 141 20.59 3.43 10.50
CA CYS A 141 21.11 2.30 11.30
C CYS A 141 22.62 2.10 11.05
N TYR A 142 23.04 2.15 9.79
CA TYR A 142 24.46 2.05 9.44
C TYR A 142 25.28 3.19 10.07
N ASN A 143 24.82 4.43 9.95
CA ASN A 143 25.49 5.61 10.50
C ASN A 143 25.51 5.59 12.05
N ALA A 144 24.54 4.96 12.67
CA ALA A 144 24.50 4.75 14.13
C ALA A 144 25.39 3.61 14.61
N GLY A 145 26.03 2.87 13.68
CA GLY A 145 26.96 1.78 13.99
C GLY A 145 26.30 0.45 14.30
N LEU A 146 25.03 0.26 13.95
CA LEU A 146 24.36 -1.04 14.06
C LEU A 146 24.93 -2.04 13.04
N MET A 147 25.07 -3.28 13.46
CA MET A 147 25.54 -4.36 12.59
C MET A 147 24.38 -4.91 11.77
N LEU A 148 24.19 -4.36 10.59
CA LEU A 148 23.16 -4.79 9.62
C LEU A 148 23.48 -6.17 9.07
N LEU A 149 22.49 -7.06 9.01
CA LEU A 149 22.63 -8.41 8.48
C LEU A 149 22.01 -8.51 7.08
N PHE A 150 20.71 -8.31 6.97
CA PHE A 150 19.97 -8.26 5.70
C PHE A 150 18.66 -7.50 5.86
N THR A 151 17.92 -7.38 4.77
CA THR A 151 16.59 -6.75 4.75
C THR A 151 15.62 -7.62 3.97
N VAL A 152 14.36 -7.67 4.44
CA VAL A 152 13.26 -8.37 3.75
C VAL A 152 12.08 -7.41 3.69
N HIS A 153 11.75 -6.92 2.50
CA HIS A 153 10.69 -5.92 2.27
C HIS A 153 10.88 -4.64 3.10
N ASP A 154 10.13 -4.49 4.18
CA ASP A 154 10.12 -3.38 5.13
C ASP A 154 10.78 -3.72 6.48
N GLU A 155 11.39 -4.90 6.57
CA GLU A 155 12.10 -5.42 7.73
C GLU A 155 13.60 -5.20 7.61
N ILE A 156 14.24 -4.84 8.72
CA ILE A 156 15.70 -4.71 8.83
C ILE A 156 16.17 -5.62 9.96
N ASP A 157 17.05 -6.54 9.62
CA ASP A 157 17.66 -7.47 10.57
C ASP A 157 19.06 -7.03 10.95
N ILE A 158 19.33 -7.05 12.26
CA ILE A 158 20.61 -6.69 12.83
C ILE A 158 21.15 -7.80 13.74
N ILE A 159 22.47 -7.87 13.87
CA ILE A 159 23.10 -8.64 14.92
C ILE A 159 23.41 -7.72 16.08
N SER A 160 22.95 -8.07 17.28
CA SER A 160 23.16 -7.29 18.49
C SER A 160 24.04 -8.02 19.49
N ARG A 161 24.93 -7.26 20.17
CA ARG A 161 25.68 -7.69 21.36
C ARG A 161 25.11 -7.06 22.61
N ASP A 162 24.33 -6.01 22.49
CA ASP A 162 23.65 -5.29 23.56
C ASP A 162 22.22 -4.98 23.10
N VAL A 163 21.33 -5.93 23.35
CA VAL A 163 19.96 -5.92 22.83
C VAL A 163 19.19 -4.67 23.24
N ASP A 164 19.27 -4.24 24.49
CA ASP A 164 18.49 -3.10 24.99
C ASP A 164 18.94 -1.79 24.34
N LYS A 165 20.25 -1.60 24.19
CA LYS A 165 20.83 -0.45 23.52
C LYS A 165 20.50 -0.44 22.04
N ASP A 166 20.77 -1.55 21.34
CA ASP A 166 20.63 -1.63 19.89
C ASP A 166 19.16 -1.57 19.46
N LYS A 167 18.25 -2.14 20.25
CA LYS A 167 16.80 -2.00 20.07
C LYS A 167 16.34 -0.53 20.12
N THR A 168 16.86 0.24 21.08
CA THR A 168 16.55 1.66 21.22
C THR A 168 17.05 2.46 20.02
N ILE A 169 18.28 2.18 19.58
CA ILE A 169 18.87 2.83 18.39
C ILE A 169 18.11 2.47 17.13
N LEU A 170 17.78 1.19 16.93
CA LEU A 170 17.01 0.70 15.80
C LEU A 170 15.64 1.41 15.72
N ALA A 171 14.93 1.46 16.86
CA ALA A 171 13.64 2.13 16.95
C ALA A 171 13.75 3.61 16.54
N TYR A 172 14.72 4.33 17.09
CA TYR A 172 14.96 5.72 16.72
C TYR A 172 15.24 5.90 15.22
N CYS A 173 16.11 5.06 14.65
CA CYS A 173 16.52 5.14 13.25
C CYS A 173 15.37 4.89 12.27
N MET A 174 14.47 3.97 12.62
CA MET A 174 13.36 3.56 11.76
C MET A 174 12.09 4.40 11.95
N ASP A 175 11.94 5.08 13.07
CA ASP A 175 10.78 5.91 13.41
C ASP A 175 11.12 7.41 13.34
N GLU A 176 11.67 7.98 14.42
CA GLU A 176 11.86 9.42 14.52
C GLU A 176 12.79 10.00 13.45
N ALA A 177 13.91 9.34 13.15
CA ALA A 177 14.88 9.83 12.19
C ALA A 177 14.27 9.87 10.78
N VAL A 178 13.57 8.81 10.37
CA VAL A 178 12.87 8.73 9.08
C VAL A 178 11.75 9.77 9.02
N CYS A 179 10.94 9.90 10.08
CA CYS A 179 9.89 10.92 10.15
C CYS A 179 10.43 12.34 9.96
N LYS A 180 11.58 12.64 10.56
CA LYS A 180 12.24 13.95 10.41
C LYS A 180 12.75 14.18 8.98
N THR A 181 13.40 13.18 8.37
CA THR A 181 13.92 13.27 6.99
C THR A 181 12.81 13.55 5.99
N PHE A 182 11.70 12.81 6.07
CA PHE A 182 10.59 12.94 5.13
C PHE A 182 9.50 13.92 5.57
N LYS A 183 9.64 14.57 6.74
CA LYS A 183 8.66 15.50 7.31
C LYS A 183 7.26 14.88 7.38
N LEU A 184 7.17 13.64 7.85
CA LEU A 184 5.90 12.93 7.95
C LEU A 184 5.00 13.58 9.00
N ALA A 185 3.75 13.80 8.63
CA ALA A 185 2.75 14.35 9.55
C ALA A 185 2.19 13.28 10.53
N VAL A 186 2.42 12.00 10.22
CA VAL A 186 1.98 10.87 11.04
C VAL A 186 3.23 10.13 11.52
N PRO A 187 3.33 9.78 12.80
CA PRO A 187 4.46 9.00 13.29
C PRO A 187 4.48 7.62 12.63
N MET A 188 5.67 7.15 12.36
CA MET A 188 5.91 5.74 12.02
C MET A 188 5.99 4.95 13.32
N THR A 189 5.56 3.72 13.29
CA THR A 189 5.74 2.78 14.41
C THR A 189 6.35 1.51 13.88
N ILE A 190 7.30 0.98 14.63
CA ILE A 190 7.94 -0.28 14.31
C ILE A 190 7.70 -1.30 15.42
N ASP A 191 7.59 -2.54 15.02
CA ASP A 191 7.62 -3.68 15.91
C ASP A 191 9.04 -4.24 15.92
N VAL A 192 9.60 -4.48 17.12
CA VAL A 192 10.94 -5.05 17.26
C VAL A 192 10.85 -6.41 17.93
N SER A 193 11.23 -7.44 17.21
CA SER A 193 11.36 -8.79 17.72
C SER A 193 12.82 -9.12 18.02
N VAL A 194 13.05 -9.96 19.02
CA VAL A 194 14.38 -10.42 19.42
C VAL A 194 14.35 -11.95 19.54
N GLY A 195 15.31 -12.61 18.92
CA GLY A 195 15.45 -14.06 18.95
C GLY A 195 16.88 -14.50 18.68
N PRO A 196 17.20 -15.78 18.90
CA PRO A 196 18.54 -16.33 18.63
C PRO A 196 18.83 -16.44 17.13
N SER A 197 17.79 -16.43 16.32
CA SER A 197 17.86 -16.47 14.85
C SER A 197 16.67 -15.75 14.22
N TRP A 198 16.75 -15.46 12.93
CA TRP A 198 15.64 -14.89 12.15
C TRP A 198 14.40 -15.79 12.12
N ALA A 199 14.58 -17.10 12.23
CA ALA A 199 13.46 -18.05 12.30
C ALA A 199 12.69 -17.99 13.63
N GLY A 200 13.15 -17.21 14.62
CA GLY A 200 12.43 -16.99 15.89
C GLY A 200 12.57 -18.12 16.90
N GLU A 201 13.37 -19.15 16.66
CA GLU A 201 13.63 -20.28 17.58
C GLU A 201 15.08 -20.29 18.07
#